data_6d6e4f53b26a808887757a474b90e848
#
_entry.id   6d6e4f53b26a808887757a474b90e848
#
_cell.length_a   1.000
_cell.length_b   1.000
_cell.length_c   1.000
_cell.angle_alpha   90.00
_cell.angle_beta   90.00
_cell.angle_gamma   90.00
#
_symmetry.space_group_name_H-M   'P 1'
#
loop_
_entity.id
_entity.type
_entity.pdbx_description
1 polymer ?
#
loop_
_entity_poly.entity_id
_entity_poly.type
_entity_poly.pdbx_seq_one_letter_code
_entity_poly.pdbx_strand_id
1 'polypeptide(L)'
;MRIYTLNVNGFRGADKQPGDYVPANELRENLQNFIAAIDKIVEDEQSILIVQEFPHMSGNCSSYPFRWSVNPFYNECVEVIESLYKLIQPAHLINSEQCTVAICKEGSPWDRSDIERVHYDSRYSYGNALLELHYDDITLLGVHVKPNKQMWDMIFNAIKNHGKYTFIAGDFNAYELRGEMKDKPKQLRSLRYRSFVPNSIITDIKHNSSIDNIYMDEDYHFGEMLIPDIRPLDVFQTDHILCGIEFVIEDDEV
;
A
#
# COMPACT_ATOMS: atom_id res chain seq x y z
N MET A 1 3.37 -12.37 -12.94
CA MET A 1 3.56 -11.22 -12.02
C MET A 1 2.42 -11.17 -11.03
N ARG A 2 2.70 -10.79 -9.79
CA ARG A 2 1.67 -10.66 -8.75
C ARG A 2 1.80 -9.32 -8.05
N ILE A 3 0.68 -8.62 -7.89
CA ILE A 3 0.60 -7.39 -7.12
C ILE A 3 -0.34 -7.63 -5.94
N TYR A 4 0.14 -7.34 -4.74
CA TYR A 4 -0.64 -7.43 -3.50
C TYR A 4 -0.65 -6.11 -2.77
N THR A 5 -1.66 -5.92 -1.93
CA THR A 5 -1.77 -4.79 -1.01
C THR A 5 -2.33 -5.23 0.34
N LEU A 6 -1.78 -4.66 1.43
CA LEU A 6 -2.18 -4.95 2.80
C LEU A 6 -1.90 -3.76 3.71
N ASN A 7 -2.91 -3.30 4.45
CA ASN A 7 -2.71 -2.38 5.55
C ASN A 7 -2.33 -3.18 6.82
N VAL A 8 -1.17 -2.89 7.40
CA VAL A 8 -0.62 -3.63 8.55
C VAL A 8 -0.95 -2.99 9.89
N ASN A 9 -1.70 -1.89 9.90
CA ASN A 9 -2.06 -1.16 11.12
C ASN A 9 -0.86 -0.90 12.04
N GLY A 10 0.31 -0.59 11.49
CA GLY A 10 1.55 -0.37 12.25
C GLY A 10 1.99 -1.56 13.11
N PHE A 11 1.62 -2.78 12.73
CA PHE A 11 1.83 -4.02 13.48
C PHE A 11 1.18 -4.05 14.87
N ARG A 12 0.15 -3.24 15.09
CA ARG A 12 -0.55 -3.16 16.39
C ARG A 12 -1.56 -4.30 16.62
N GLY A 13 -1.90 -5.06 15.59
CA GLY A 13 -2.94 -6.09 15.61
C GLY A 13 -4.33 -5.53 15.26
N ALA A 14 -5.29 -6.43 15.09
CA ALA A 14 -6.63 -6.10 14.58
C ALA A 14 -7.47 -5.23 15.54
N ASP A 15 -7.27 -5.36 16.84
CA ASP A 15 -8.11 -4.71 17.85
C ASP A 15 -7.62 -3.33 18.30
N LYS A 16 -6.44 -2.91 17.88
CA LYS A 16 -5.82 -1.67 18.35
C LYS A 16 -6.09 -0.49 17.42
N GLN A 17 -6.13 0.71 18.01
CA GLN A 17 -6.29 1.98 17.30
C GLN A 17 -4.96 2.71 17.16
N PRO A 18 -4.82 3.62 16.19
CA PRO A 18 -3.75 4.60 16.21
C PRO A 18 -3.72 5.35 17.55
N GLY A 19 -2.59 5.25 18.25
CA GLY A 19 -2.40 5.88 19.56
C GLY A 19 -2.62 4.97 20.77
N ASP A 20 -3.12 3.75 20.59
CA ASP A 20 -3.13 2.76 21.65
C ASP A 20 -1.69 2.32 21.97
N TYR A 21 -1.46 2.08 23.26
CA TYR A 21 -0.19 1.47 23.68
C TYR A 21 -0.18 -0.01 23.34
N VAL A 22 0.85 -0.45 22.62
CA VAL A 22 1.12 -1.86 22.34
C VAL A 22 2.49 -2.20 22.90
N PRO A 23 2.62 -3.24 23.74
CA PRO A 23 3.91 -3.69 24.25
C PRO A 23 4.86 -4.07 23.11
N ALA A 24 6.16 -3.79 23.28
CA ALA A 24 7.15 -4.05 22.23
C ALA A 24 7.25 -5.54 21.84
N ASN A 25 7.00 -6.45 22.77
CA ASN A 25 6.97 -7.88 22.48
C ASN A 25 5.79 -8.27 21.56
N GLU A 26 4.61 -7.66 21.73
CA GLU A 26 3.47 -7.88 20.84
C GLU A 26 3.76 -7.33 19.42
N LEU A 27 4.36 -6.14 19.32
CA LEU A 27 4.76 -5.58 18.03
C LEU A 27 5.75 -6.50 17.29
N ARG A 28 6.73 -7.06 18.01
CA ARG A 28 7.70 -8.01 17.45
C ARG A 28 7.08 -9.32 17.02
N GLU A 29 6.17 -9.85 17.82
CA GLU A 29 5.42 -11.06 17.48
C GLU A 29 4.61 -10.83 16.21
N ASN A 30 3.90 -9.73 16.11
CA ASN A 30 3.14 -9.36 14.91
C ASN A 30 4.04 -9.16 13.69
N LEU A 31 5.22 -8.55 13.84
CA LEU A 31 6.18 -8.44 12.75
C LEU A 31 6.68 -9.83 12.29
N GLN A 32 6.99 -10.73 13.19
CA GLN A 32 7.41 -12.10 12.86
C GLN A 32 6.29 -12.87 12.15
N ASN A 33 5.06 -12.74 12.64
CA ASN A 33 3.88 -13.33 11.99
C ASN A 33 3.66 -12.76 10.59
N PHE A 34 3.87 -11.45 10.41
CA PHE A 34 3.81 -10.81 9.09
C PHE A 34 4.88 -11.38 8.16
N ILE A 35 6.14 -11.48 8.59
CA ILE A 35 7.23 -12.07 7.80
C ILE A 35 6.87 -13.50 7.36
N ALA A 36 6.39 -14.34 8.27
CA ALA A 36 5.98 -15.70 7.96
C ALA A 36 4.81 -15.76 6.96
N ALA A 37 3.93 -14.76 6.99
CA ALA A 37 2.79 -14.68 6.07
C ALA A 37 3.22 -14.24 4.66
N ILE A 38 4.13 -13.26 4.55
CA ILE A 38 4.52 -12.69 3.26
C ILE A 38 5.50 -13.55 2.47
N ASP A 39 6.19 -14.48 3.10
CA ASP A 39 7.17 -15.36 2.44
C ASP A 39 6.55 -16.12 1.23
N LYS A 40 5.27 -16.48 1.35
CA LYS A 40 4.50 -17.11 0.27
C LYS A 40 3.89 -16.11 -0.72
N ILE A 41 3.85 -14.83 -0.38
CA ILE A 41 3.28 -13.77 -1.20
C ILE A 41 4.33 -13.24 -2.17
N VAL A 42 5.54 -12.96 -1.66
CA VAL A 42 6.67 -12.43 -2.44
C VAL A 42 7.69 -13.52 -2.78
N GLU A 43 7.21 -14.71 -3.17
CA GLU A 43 8.05 -15.88 -3.42
C GLU A 43 8.89 -15.80 -4.71
N ASP A 44 8.45 -15.00 -5.70
CA ASP A 44 9.15 -14.78 -6.96
C ASP A 44 9.61 -13.32 -7.13
N GLU A 45 10.54 -13.11 -8.07
CA GLU A 45 11.13 -11.78 -8.32
C GLU A 45 10.16 -10.76 -8.93
N GLN A 46 9.07 -11.23 -9.53
CA GLN A 46 8.07 -10.38 -10.15
C GLN A 46 6.92 -10.01 -9.18
N SER A 47 6.88 -10.65 -8.01
CA SER A 47 5.86 -10.36 -6.99
C SER A 47 6.21 -9.12 -6.19
N ILE A 48 5.19 -8.31 -5.88
CA ILE A 48 5.31 -7.12 -5.05
C ILE A 48 4.14 -7.00 -4.09
N LEU A 49 4.41 -6.63 -2.84
CA LEU A 49 3.43 -6.32 -1.81
C LEU A 49 3.50 -4.84 -1.44
N ILE A 50 2.42 -4.11 -1.65
CA ILE A 50 2.26 -2.73 -1.18
C ILE A 50 1.73 -2.78 0.26
N VAL A 51 2.46 -2.18 1.19
CA VAL A 51 2.14 -2.19 2.62
C VAL A 51 1.78 -0.78 3.07
N GLN A 52 0.57 -0.60 3.59
CA GLN A 52 0.11 0.65 4.19
C GLN A 52 0.29 0.63 5.71
N GLU A 53 0.33 1.81 6.29
CA GLU A 53 0.57 2.01 7.71
C GLU A 53 1.84 1.34 8.24
N PHE A 54 2.85 1.17 7.38
CA PHE A 54 4.15 0.71 7.81
C PHE A 54 4.74 1.72 8.81
N PRO A 55 5.28 1.29 9.97
CA PRO A 55 5.85 2.20 10.95
C PRO A 55 6.93 3.07 10.33
N HIS A 56 6.93 4.35 10.65
CA HIS A 56 7.95 5.29 10.19
C HIS A 56 8.49 6.11 11.36
N MET A 57 9.78 6.39 11.32
CA MET A 57 10.44 7.25 12.30
C MET A 57 10.32 8.71 11.87
N SER A 58 9.45 9.48 12.51
CA SER A 58 9.47 10.93 12.36
C SER A 58 10.63 11.53 13.14
N GLY A 59 11.64 12.06 12.46
CA GLY A 59 12.62 12.93 13.09
C GLY A 59 11.92 14.22 13.53
N ASN A 60 11.98 14.58 14.82
CA ASN A 60 11.48 15.85 15.40
C ASN A 60 9.97 16.09 15.38
N CYS A 61 9.16 15.20 15.89
CA CYS A 61 7.82 15.56 16.30
C CYS A 61 7.81 16.20 17.69
N SER A 62 8.32 17.44 17.79
CA SER A 62 8.33 18.23 19.03
C SER A 62 6.94 18.60 19.56
N SER A 63 5.89 18.37 18.77
CA SER A 63 4.50 18.65 19.13
C SER A 63 3.79 17.55 19.92
N TYR A 64 4.41 16.37 20.09
CA TYR A 64 3.83 15.25 20.83
C TYR A 64 4.87 14.58 21.76
N PRO A 65 5.24 15.23 22.88
CA PRO A 65 6.33 14.77 23.74
C PRO A 65 6.13 13.39 24.37
N PHE A 66 4.95 12.80 24.29
CA PHE A 66 4.65 11.49 24.88
C PHE A 66 4.53 10.33 23.90
N ARG A 67 4.51 10.60 22.58
CA ARG A 67 4.30 9.55 21.58
C ARG A 67 5.58 9.07 20.89
N TRP A 68 6.66 9.88 20.90
CA TRP A 68 7.76 9.67 19.97
C TRP A 68 9.13 9.99 20.56
N SER A 69 9.51 9.35 21.61
CA SER A 69 10.92 9.02 21.72
C SER A 69 11.19 7.96 20.66
N VAL A 70 11.83 8.35 19.55
CA VAL A 70 12.36 7.46 18.50
C VAL A 70 11.70 6.09 18.55
N ASN A 71 10.78 5.78 17.63
CA ASN A 71 10.18 4.46 17.65
C ASN A 71 11.27 3.43 17.33
N PRO A 72 11.95 2.81 18.34
CA PRO A 72 13.04 1.87 18.09
C PRO A 72 12.54 0.69 17.26
N PHE A 73 11.23 0.45 17.26
CA PHE A 73 10.59 -0.58 16.49
C PHE A 73 10.63 -0.32 14.97
N TYR A 74 10.67 0.96 14.53
CA TYR A 74 10.86 1.24 13.10
C TYR A 74 12.17 0.69 12.56
N ASN A 75 13.29 0.99 13.24
CA ASN A 75 14.59 0.48 12.81
C ASN A 75 14.62 -1.05 12.83
N GLU A 76 14.03 -1.66 13.85
CA GLU A 76 13.90 -3.11 13.94
C GLU A 76 13.07 -3.70 12.78
N CYS A 77 11.96 -3.05 12.40
CA CYS A 77 11.16 -3.46 11.23
C CYS A 77 11.98 -3.39 9.95
N VAL A 78 12.67 -2.27 9.71
CA VAL A 78 13.51 -2.09 8.52
C VAL A 78 14.62 -3.13 8.48
N GLU A 79 15.39 -3.27 9.55
CA GLU A 79 16.51 -4.22 9.64
C GLU A 79 16.05 -5.66 9.39
N VAL A 80 14.95 -6.08 9.99
CA VAL A 80 14.42 -7.44 9.82
C VAL A 80 13.94 -7.65 8.40
N ILE A 81 13.19 -6.71 7.82
CA ILE A 81 12.67 -6.86 6.45
C ILE A 81 13.81 -6.81 5.43
N GLU A 82 14.74 -5.85 5.53
CA GLU A 82 15.87 -5.73 4.60
C GLU A 82 16.87 -6.89 4.71
N SER A 83 16.86 -7.63 5.80
CA SER A 83 17.66 -8.86 5.91
C SER A 83 17.11 -10.04 5.09
N LEU A 84 15.85 -9.98 4.62
CA LEU A 84 15.13 -11.06 3.95
C LEU A 84 14.59 -10.64 2.57
N TYR A 85 14.27 -9.36 2.39
CA TYR A 85 13.57 -8.83 1.23
C TYR A 85 14.13 -7.47 0.81
N LYS A 86 13.84 -7.04 -0.41
CA LYS A 86 14.03 -5.66 -0.86
C LYS A 86 12.88 -4.82 -0.30
N LEU A 87 13.20 -3.80 0.50
CA LEU A 87 12.26 -2.80 1.00
C LEU A 87 12.39 -1.51 0.19
N ILE A 88 11.29 -1.07 -0.44
CA ILE A 88 11.23 0.16 -1.22
C ILE A 88 10.40 1.18 -0.45
N GLN A 89 11.00 2.32 -0.13
CA GLN A 89 10.39 3.41 0.64
C GLN A 89 10.18 4.65 -0.24
N PRO A 90 9.23 5.56 0.11
CA PRO A 90 9.07 6.83 -0.59
C PRO A 90 10.36 7.66 -0.60
N ALA A 91 10.58 8.43 -1.69
CA ALA A 91 11.77 9.29 -1.82
C ALA A 91 11.84 10.39 -0.76
N HIS A 92 10.69 10.96 -0.44
CA HIS A 92 10.54 12.08 0.47
C HIS A 92 9.76 11.65 1.70
N LEU A 93 10.48 11.16 2.68
CA LEU A 93 9.90 10.83 3.98
C LEU A 93 9.65 12.15 4.74
N ILE A 94 8.37 12.50 4.85
CA ILE A 94 7.90 13.63 5.65
C ILE A 94 7.65 13.12 7.08
N ASN A 95 7.73 14.00 8.07
CA ASN A 95 7.40 13.67 9.44
C ASN A 95 6.01 13.05 9.55
N SER A 96 5.94 11.73 9.63
CA SER A 96 4.73 10.94 9.73
C SER A 96 4.98 9.71 10.59
N GLU A 97 3.93 9.24 11.22
CA GLU A 97 3.96 8.03 12.06
C GLU A 97 4.05 6.75 11.22
N GLN A 98 3.59 6.84 9.99
CA GLN A 98 3.39 5.71 9.09
C GLN A 98 3.68 6.13 7.66
N CYS A 99 4.06 5.15 6.84
CA CYS A 99 4.25 5.33 5.42
C CYS A 99 3.66 4.15 4.61
N THR A 100 3.55 4.36 3.31
CA THR A 100 3.32 3.29 2.34
C THR A 100 4.68 2.84 1.84
N VAL A 101 4.97 1.54 1.92
CA VAL A 101 6.20 0.93 1.42
C VAL A 101 5.86 -0.21 0.46
N ALA A 102 6.85 -0.70 -0.26
CA ALA A 102 6.73 -1.93 -1.03
C ALA A 102 7.77 -2.94 -0.57
N ILE A 103 7.38 -4.21 -0.57
CA ILE A 103 8.25 -5.35 -0.24
C ILE A 103 8.24 -6.30 -1.43
N CYS A 104 9.42 -6.68 -1.89
CA CYS A 104 9.59 -7.67 -2.93
C CYS A 104 10.83 -8.53 -2.61
N LYS A 105 11.02 -9.60 -3.37
CA LYS A 105 12.18 -10.48 -3.22
C LYS A 105 13.47 -9.72 -3.47
N GLU A 106 14.53 -10.08 -2.78
CA GLU A 106 15.88 -9.59 -3.10
C GLU A 106 16.23 -9.92 -4.56
N GLY A 107 16.79 -8.95 -5.29
CA GLY A 107 17.03 -9.07 -6.72
C GLY A 107 15.84 -8.75 -7.63
N SER A 108 14.67 -8.47 -7.06
CA SER A 108 13.50 -8.04 -7.83
C SER A 108 13.78 -6.79 -8.66
N PRO A 109 13.33 -6.75 -9.93
CA PRO A 109 13.48 -5.58 -10.80
C PRO A 109 12.57 -4.42 -10.43
N TRP A 110 11.58 -4.63 -9.56
CA TRP A 110 10.75 -3.52 -9.07
C TRP A 110 11.61 -2.44 -8.43
N ASP A 111 11.38 -1.20 -8.82
CA ASP A 111 12.11 -0.05 -8.28
C ASP A 111 11.21 1.17 -8.09
N ARG A 112 11.72 2.14 -7.33
CA ARG A 112 11.05 3.43 -7.21
C ARG A 112 11.15 4.19 -8.52
N SER A 113 10.06 4.84 -8.93
CA SER A 113 10.06 5.70 -10.09
C SER A 113 10.99 6.91 -9.88
N ASP A 114 11.85 7.18 -10.85
CA ASP A 114 12.69 8.39 -10.87
C ASP A 114 11.88 9.64 -11.19
N ILE A 115 10.68 9.47 -11.75
CA ILE A 115 9.77 10.55 -12.13
C ILE A 115 8.61 10.57 -11.14
N GLU A 116 8.71 11.41 -10.12
CA GLU A 116 7.59 11.64 -9.22
C GLU A 116 6.47 12.38 -9.95
N ARG A 117 5.43 11.64 -10.33
CA ARG A 117 4.23 12.20 -10.99
C ARG A 117 3.27 12.83 -9.99
N VAL A 118 3.37 12.41 -8.74
CA VAL A 118 2.55 12.95 -7.66
C VAL A 118 3.31 14.09 -7.01
N HIS A 119 2.93 15.32 -7.29
CA HIS A 119 3.51 16.49 -6.65
C HIS A 119 3.06 16.55 -5.18
N TYR A 120 4.01 16.40 -4.28
CA TYR A 120 3.78 16.63 -2.87
C TYR A 120 3.71 18.13 -2.57
N ASP A 121 2.55 18.60 -2.16
CA ASP A 121 2.48 19.90 -1.52
C ASP A 121 3.06 19.75 -0.10
N SER A 122 4.24 20.32 0.15
CA SER A 122 4.94 20.25 1.44
C SER A 122 4.13 20.77 2.64
N ARG A 123 3.04 21.50 2.38
CA ARG A 123 2.10 21.95 3.41
C ARG A 123 1.22 20.82 3.94
N TYR A 124 1.12 19.73 3.21
CA TYR A 124 0.30 18.58 3.56
C TYR A 124 1.21 17.35 3.65
N SER A 125 1.31 16.73 4.80
CA SER A 125 2.16 15.56 5.07
C SER A 125 1.65 14.27 4.38
N TYR A 126 1.41 14.31 3.07
CA TYR A 126 0.91 13.15 2.32
C TYR A 126 2.00 12.34 1.62
N GLY A 127 3.23 12.84 1.58
CA GLY A 127 4.32 12.19 0.85
C GLY A 127 4.60 10.75 1.27
N ASN A 128 4.35 10.43 2.53
CA ASN A 128 4.55 9.07 3.03
C ASN A 128 3.41 8.11 2.69
N ALA A 129 2.31 8.61 2.15
CA ALA A 129 1.12 7.81 1.87
C ALA A 129 1.05 7.34 0.41
N LEU A 130 1.95 7.83 -0.44
CA LEU A 130 2.01 7.52 -1.87
C LEU A 130 3.41 7.03 -2.22
N LEU A 131 3.48 5.93 -2.98
CA LEU A 131 4.72 5.33 -3.46
C LEU A 131 4.56 5.00 -4.94
N GLU A 132 5.33 5.68 -5.79
CA GLU A 132 5.36 5.39 -7.23
C GLU A 132 6.49 4.40 -7.54
N LEU A 133 6.14 3.32 -8.24
CA LEU A 133 7.01 2.22 -8.59
C LEU A 133 6.95 1.95 -10.09
N HIS A 134 8.01 1.36 -10.61
CA HIS A 134 8.04 0.88 -11.99
C HIS A 134 8.68 -0.51 -12.09
N TYR A 135 8.29 -1.21 -13.13
CA TYR A 135 8.85 -2.46 -13.61
C TYR A 135 8.65 -2.48 -15.13
N ASP A 136 9.71 -2.36 -15.91
CA ASP A 136 9.66 -2.17 -17.36
C ASP A 136 8.70 -1.01 -17.74
N ASP A 137 7.67 -1.27 -18.51
CA ASP A 137 6.64 -0.31 -18.90
C ASP A 137 5.48 -0.22 -17.89
N ILE A 138 5.47 -1.05 -16.85
CA ILE A 138 4.46 -1.06 -15.80
C ILE A 138 4.75 0.04 -14.79
N THR A 139 3.76 0.87 -14.53
CA THR A 139 3.78 1.86 -13.46
C THR A 139 2.73 1.53 -12.41
N LEU A 140 3.16 1.43 -11.15
CA LEU A 140 2.30 1.12 -10.02
C LEU A 140 2.33 2.27 -9.01
N LEU A 141 1.15 2.76 -8.63
CA LEU A 141 0.99 3.70 -7.53
C LEU A 141 0.46 2.96 -6.29
N GLY A 142 1.30 2.79 -5.29
CA GLY A 142 0.91 2.34 -3.97
C GLY A 142 0.30 3.51 -3.17
N VAL A 143 -0.86 3.28 -2.55
CA VAL A 143 -1.60 4.36 -1.87
C VAL A 143 -2.08 3.97 -0.47
N HIS A 144 -2.05 4.96 0.44
CA HIS A 144 -2.87 5.00 1.65
C HIS A 144 -3.60 6.33 1.66
N VAL A 145 -4.77 6.36 1.07
CA VAL A 145 -5.54 7.59 0.88
C VAL A 145 -6.26 7.94 2.17
N LYS A 146 -5.88 9.04 2.82
CA LYS A 146 -6.69 9.57 3.92
C LYS A 146 -8.07 9.94 3.40
N PRO A 147 -9.14 9.84 4.22
CA PRO A 147 -10.50 10.18 3.80
C PRO A 147 -10.65 11.72 3.66
N ASN A 148 -9.86 12.32 2.76
CA ASN A 148 -9.94 13.73 2.43
C ASN A 148 -9.86 13.97 0.93
N LYS A 149 -10.52 15.03 0.49
CA LYS A 149 -10.63 15.38 -0.92
C LYS A 149 -9.28 15.72 -1.56
N GLN A 150 -8.38 16.37 -0.84
CA GLN A 150 -7.12 16.88 -1.40
C GLN A 150 -6.23 15.77 -1.91
N MET A 151 -6.12 14.68 -1.17
CA MET A 151 -5.31 13.54 -1.58
C MET A 151 -5.88 12.85 -2.83
N TRP A 152 -7.20 12.73 -2.91
CA TRP A 152 -7.86 12.25 -4.11
C TRP A 152 -7.62 13.17 -5.31
N ASP A 153 -7.71 14.49 -5.10
CA ASP A 153 -7.45 15.47 -6.16
C ASP A 153 -5.98 15.39 -6.64
N MET A 154 -5.02 15.09 -5.77
CA MET A 154 -3.62 14.83 -6.16
C MET A 154 -3.51 13.60 -7.08
N ILE A 155 -4.13 12.49 -6.72
CA ILE A 155 -4.13 11.27 -7.55
C ILE A 155 -4.76 11.54 -8.93
N PHE A 156 -5.94 12.17 -8.97
CA PHE A 156 -6.60 12.49 -10.24
C PHE A 156 -5.81 13.48 -11.09
N ASN A 157 -5.14 14.45 -10.48
CA ASN A 157 -4.27 15.38 -11.19
C ASN A 157 -3.02 14.67 -11.74
N ALA A 158 -2.42 13.75 -11.00
CA ALA A 158 -1.31 12.95 -11.48
C ALA A 158 -1.72 12.13 -12.71
N ILE A 159 -2.84 11.41 -12.63
CA ILE A 159 -3.37 10.64 -13.77
C ILE A 159 -3.64 11.55 -14.98
N LYS A 160 -4.24 12.72 -14.77
CA LYS A 160 -4.63 13.62 -15.86
C LYS A 160 -3.44 14.30 -16.54
N ASN A 161 -2.45 14.72 -15.75
CA ASN A 161 -1.38 15.61 -16.23
C ASN A 161 -0.11 14.87 -16.64
N HIS A 162 0.13 13.70 -16.08
CA HIS A 162 1.38 12.95 -16.25
C HIS A 162 1.19 11.57 -16.88
N GLY A 163 -0.03 11.20 -17.18
CA GLY A 163 -0.40 9.90 -17.75
C GLY A 163 -0.91 8.93 -16.69
N LYS A 164 -1.55 7.87 -17.16
CA LYS A 164 -2.14 6.85 -16.30
C LYS A 164 -1.06 5.97 -15.68
N TYR A 165 -1.36 5.49 -14.48
CA TYR A 165 -0.66 4.36 -13.91
C TYR A 165 -1.23 3.06 -14.48
N THR A 166 -0.40 2.05 -14.67
CA THR A 166 -0.88 0.72 -15.05
C THR A 166 -1.73 0.13 -13.92
N PHE A 167 -1.26 0.32 -12.67
CA PHE A 167 -1.98 -0.08 -11.48
C PHE A 167 -2.00 1.02 -10.42
N ILE A 168 -3.08 1.02 -9.62
CA ILE A 168 -3.17 1.79 -8.38
C ILE A 168 -3.63 0.81 -7.30
N ALA A 169 -2.83 0.56 -6.26
CA ALA A 169 -3.10 -0.46 -5.25
C ALA A 169 -2.94 0.10 -3.83
N GLY A 170 -3.86 -0.25 -2.94
CA GLY A 170 -3.75 0.16 -1.54
C GLY A 170 -5.06 0.33 -0.81
N ASP A 171 -4.97 1.01 0.32
CA ASP A 171 -6.10 1.48 1.12
C ASP A 171 -6.57 2.84 0.60
N PHE A 172 -7.77 2.85 0.03
CA PHE A 172 -8.37 4.05 -0.56
C PHE A 172 -9.21 4.84 0.43
N ASN A 173 -9.53 4.28 1.58
CA ASN A 173 -10.43 4.90 2.56
C ASN A 173 -11.73 5.46 1.94
N ALA A 174 -12.20 4.82 0.87
CA ALA A 174 -13.36 5.23 0.09
C ALA A 174 -14.25 4.04 -0.22
N TYR A 175 -15.34 3.92 0.52
CA TYR A 175 -16.32 2.86 0.32
C TYR A 175 -17.47 3.36 -0.54
N GLU A 176 -17.71 2.72 -1.68
CA GLU A 176 -18.71 3.18 -2.67
C GLU A 176 -20.16 3.23 -2.16
N LEU A 177 -20.47 2.44 -1.16
CA LEU A 177 -21.83 2.34 -0.65
C LEU A 177 -22.14 3.42 0.40
N ARG A 178 -21.12 4.01 1.05
CA ARG A 178 -21.32 5.01 2.10
C ARG A 178 -20.07 5.88 2.29
N GLY A 179 -20.24 6.98 3.05
CA GLY A 179 -19.16 7.90 3.40
C GLY A 179 -19.01 9.07 2.43
N GLU A 180 -18.19 10.04 2.81
CA GLU A 180 -17.98 11.28 2.05
C GLU A 180 -17.25 11.04 0.72
N MET A 181 -16.39 10.01 0.67
CA MET A 181 -15.56 9.70 -0.50
C MET A 181 -16.17 8.63 -1.42
N LYS A 182 -17.44 8.23 -1.20
CA LYS A 182 -18.12 7.16 -1.94
C LYS A 182 -18.11 7.28 -3.46
N ASP A 183 -17.99 8.48 -3.98
CA ASP A 183 -17.99 8.72 -5.43
C ASP A 183 -16.59 8.67 -6.05
N LYS A 184 -15.53 8.59 -5.24
CA LYS A 184 -14.14 8.57 -5.72
C LYS A 184 -13.77 7.30 -6.48
N PRO A 185 -14.15 6.08 -6.03
CA PRO A 185 -13.98 4.87 -6.81
C PRO A 185 -14.70 4.91 -8.17
N LYS A 186 -15.89 5.52 -8.22
CA LYS A 186 -16.64 5.72 -9.50
C LYS A 186 -15.90 6.67 -10.44
N GLN A 187 -15.23 7.70 -9.91
CA GLN A 187 -14.39 8.60 -10.70
C GLN A 187 -13.20 7.87 -11.32
N LEU A 188 -12.53 6.96 -10.59
CA LEU A 188 -11.48 6.10 -11.17
C LEU A 188 -12.04 5.26 -12.33
N ARG A 189 -13.20 4.64 -12.17
CA ARG A 189 -13.83 3.91 -13.28
C ARG A 189 -14.20 4.80 -14.46
N SER A 190 -14.58 6.04 -14.23
CA SER A 190 -14.83 6.99 -15.35
C SER A 190 -13.54 7.36 -16.11
N LEU A 191 -12.38 7.18 -15.50
CA LEU A 191 -11.07 7.29 -16.12
C LEU A 191 -10.58 5.96 -16.73
N ARG A 192 -11.48 4.96 -16.84
CA ARG A 192 -11.21 3.63 -17.39
C ARG A 192 -10.27 2.78 -16.54
N TYR A 193 -10.42 2.87 -15.21
CA TYR A 193 -9.77 1.94 -14.29
C TYR A 193 -10.75 0.83 -13.87
N ARG A 194 -10.35 -0.41 -14.05
CA ARG A 194 -11.09 -1.58 -13.59
C ARG A 194 -10.69 -1.91 -12.15
N SER A 195 -11.69 -2.11 -11.29
CA SER A 195 -11.50 -2.58 -9.90
C SER A 195 -11.44 -4.10 -9.85
N PHE A 196 -10.54 -4.65 -9.04
CA PHE A 196 -10.40 -6.09 -8.82
C PHE A 196 -11.00 -6.58 -7.51
N VAL A 197 -11.23 -5.71 -6.55
CA VAL A 197 -11.91 -6.06 -5.29
C VAL A 197 -13.38 -5.68 -5.41
N PRO A 198 -14.30 -6.67 -5.44
CA PRO A 198 -15.73 -6.38 -5.48
C PRO A 198 -16.18 -5.67 -4.19
N ASN A 199 -17.10 -4.71 -4.33
CA ASN A 199 -17.69 -4.00 -3.18
C ASN A 199 -18.44 -4.91 -2.19
N SER A 200 -18.73 -6.16 -2.56
CA SER A 200 -19.33 -7.17 -1.68
C SER A 200 -18.34 -7.80 -0.71
N ILE A 201 -17.04 -7.61 -0.94
CA ILE A 201 -15.98 -8.14 -0.08
C ILE A 201 -15.61 -7.06 0.93
N ILE A 202 -15.68 -7.39 2.20
CA ILE A 202 -15.27 -6.52 3.29
C ILE A 202 -13.76 -6.65 3.45
N THR A 203 -13.02 -5.58 3.22
CA THR A 203 -11.56 -5.55 3.33
C THR A 203 -11.08 -4.91 4.63
N ASP A 204 -11.82 -3.96 5.18
CA ASP A 204 -11.65 -3.42 6.52
C ASP A 204 -12.70 -4.06 7.43
N ILE A 205 -12.28 -5.05 8.20
CA ILE A 205 -13.15 -5.90 9.04
C ILE A 205 -13.78 -5.06 10.15
N LYS A 206 -13.01 -4.17 10.73
CA LYS A 206 -13.41 -3.35 11.87
C LYS A 206 -14.55 -2.38 11.53
N HIS A 207 -14.46 -1.71 10.40
CA HIS A 207 -15.46 -0.75 9.97
C HIS A 207 -16.50 -1.35 9.01
N ASN A 208 -16.40 -2.66 8.74
CA ASN A 208 -17.30 -3.37 7.83
C ASN A 208 -17.40 -2.63 6.49
N SER A 209 -16.25 -2.37 5.86
CA SER A 209 -16.15 -1.62 4.62
C SER A 209 -15.18 -2.25 3.63
N SER A 210 -15.38 -2.00 2.34
CA SER A 210 -14.51 -2.42 1.24
C SER A 210 -13.73 -1.19 0.79
N ILE A 211 -12.54 -0.98 1.36
CA ILE A 211 -11.73 0.22 1.13
C ILE A 211 -10.36 -0.09 0.54
N ASP A 212 -9.88 -1.33 0.65
CA ASP A 212 -8.68 -1.79 -0.01
C ASP A 212 -9.01 -2.29 -1.41
N ASN A 213 -8.20 -1.93 -2.38
CA ASN A 213 -8.45 -2.30 -3.78
C ASN A 213 -7.17 -2.30 -4.62
N ILE A 214 -7.28 -2.93 -5.79
CA ILE A 214 -6.33 -2.80 -6.88
C ILE A 214 -7.13 -2.34 -8.09
N TYR A 215 -6.76 -1.21 -8.65
CA TYR A 215 -7.30 -0.68 -9.89
C TYR A 215 -6.27 -0.82 -11.01
N MET A 216 -6.72 -1.25 -12.18
CA MET A 216 -5.90 -1.39 -13.38
C MET A 216 -6.43 -0.52 -14.50
N ASP A 217 -5.57 0.10 -15.26
CA ASP A 217 -5.93 0.79 -16.50
C ASP A 217 -6.46 -0.22 -17.53
N GLU A 218 -7.70 -0.03 -17.99
CA GLU A 218 -8.34 -0.87 -19.01
C GLU A 218 -7.70 -0.74 -20.40
N ASP A 219 -6.91 0.30 -20.64
CA ASP A 219 -6.21 0.49 -21.90
C ASP A 219 -4.90 -0.31 -21.97
N TYR A 220 -4.43 -0.84 -20.83
CA TYR A 220 -3.25 -1.69 -20.77
C TYR A 220 -3.66 -3.16 -20.98
N HIS A 221 -3.00 -3.82 -21.94
CA HIS A 221 -3.30 -5.20 -22.30
C HIS A 221 -2.29 -6.13 -21.65
N PHE A 222 -2.80 -7.06 -20.86
CA PHE A 222 -2.06 -8.21 -20.35
C PHE A 222 -2.50 -9.45 -21.11
N GLY A 223 -1.67 -10.47 -21.14
CA GLY A 223 -2.03 -11.77 -21.68
C GLY A 223 -3.20 -12.43 -20.93
N GLU A 224 -2.96 -13.39 -20.11
CA GLU A 224 -4.00 -14.00 -19.26
C GLU A 224 -4.01 -13.35 -17.87
N MET A 225 -5.18 -12.89 -17.45
CA MET A 225 -5.40 -12.34 -16.13
C MET A 225 -6.01 -13.39 -15.22
N LEU A 226 -5.28 -13.75 -14.18
CA LEU A 226 -5.70 -14.75 -13.23
C LEU A 226 -6.59 -14.16 -12.13
N ILE A 227 -7.19 -15.05 -11.33
CA ILE A 227 -8.22 -14.72 -10.35
C ILE A 227 -7.65 -13.84 -9.21
N PRO A 228 -8.38 -12.84 -8.73
CA PRO A 228 -7.98 -12.08 -7.54
C PRO A 228 -7.78 -13.00 -6.32
N ASP A 229 -6.68 -12.82 -5.59
CA ASP A 229 -6.41 -13.46 -4.30
C ASP A 229 -6.80 -12.48 -3.18
N ILE A 230 -7.97 -12.69 -2.57
CA ILE A 230 -8.52 -11.80 -1.54
C ILE A 230 -8.85 -12.65 -0.33
N ARG A 231 -8.05 -12.52 0.72
CA ARG A 231 -8.18 -13.37 1.92
C ARG A 231 -7.53 -12.76 3.16
N PRO A 232 -8.00 -13.09 4.37
CA PRO A 232 -7.22 -12.82 5.58
C PRO A 232 -5.92 -13.65 5.56
N LEU A 233 -4.91 -13.18 6.26
CA LEU A 233 -3.69 -13.96 6.49
C LEU A 233 -3.85 -14.83 7.73
N ASP A 234 -3.48 -16.10 7.61
CA ASP A 234 -3.72 -17.11 8.66
C ASP A 234 -2.98 -16.82 9.97
N VAL A 235 -1.79 -16.27 9.88
CA VAL A 235 -0.88 -16.09 11.04
C VAL A 235 -0.67 -14.62 11.43
N PHE A 236 -0.94 -13.69 10.54
CA PHE A 236 -0.82 -12.25 10.79
C PHE A 236 -2.19 -11.61 10.94
N GLN A 237 -2.42 -10.96 12.08
CA GLN A 237 -3.69 -10.31 12.37
C GLN A 237 -3.61 -8.81 12.20
N THR A 238 -4.42 -8.30 11.29
CA THR A 238 -4.72 -6.88 11.09
C THR A 238 -6.22 -6.72 10.91
N ASP A 239 -6.75 -5.52 11.04
CA ASP A 239 -8.15 -5.22 10.74
C ASP A 239 -8.45 -5.17 9.23
N HIS A 240 -7.43 -5.34 8.39
CA HIS A 240 -7.54 -5.43 6.94
C HIS A 240 -7.27 -6.86 6.42
N ILE A 241 -7.73 -7.14 5.21
CA ILE A 241 -7.41 -8.40 4.51
C ILE A 241 -6.48 -8.16 3.33
N LEU A 242 -5.70 -9.18 2.98
CA LEU A 242 -4.83 -9.16 1.81
C LEU A 242 -5.69 -9.06 0.54
N CYS A 243 -5.35 -8.14 -0.33
CA CYS A 243 -5.90 -8.05 -1.69
C CYS A 243 -4.78 -8.25 -2.70
N GLY A 244 -4.95 -9.18 -3.63
CA GLY A 244 -3.95 -9.53 -4.63
C GLY A 244 -4.55 -9.76 -6.01
N ILE A 245 -3.67 -9.67 -7.01
CA ILE A 245 -3.95 -9.97 -8.40
C ILE A 245 -2.73 -10.65 -9.02
N GLU A 246 -2.96 -11.68 -9.79
CA GLU A 246 -1.94 -12.35 -10.59
C GLU A 246 -2.25 -12.17 -12.08
N PHE A 247 -1.23 -11.91 -12.90
CA PHE A 247 -1.34 -11.78 -14.36
C PHE A 247 -0.04 -12.21 -15.05
N VAL A 248 -0.16 -12.59 -16.30
CA VAL A 248 0.97 -12.95 -17.16
C VAL A 248 1.30 -11.75 -18.04
N ILE A 249 2.56 -11.35 -18.05
CA ILE A 249 3.08 -10.40 -19.05
C ILE A 249 3.36 -11.22 -20.29
N GLU A 250 2.76 -10.86 -21.42
CA GLU A 250 3.15 -11.42 -22.70
C GLU A 250 4.55 -10.88 -23.00
N ASP A 251 5.54 -11.77 -23.06
CA ASP A 251 6.83 -11.41 -23.65
C ASP A 251 6.56 -11.09 -25.13
N ASP A 252 6.78 -9.86 -25.53
CA ASP A 252 6.78 -9.52 -26.95
C ASP A 252 7.79 -10.45 -27.64
N GLU A 253 7.30 -11.42 -28.41
CA GLU A 253 8.15 -12.26 -29.24
C GLU A 253 8.95 -11.35 -30.17
N VAL A 254 10.26 -11.23 -29.89
CA VAL A 254 11.24 -10.49 -30.70
C VAL A 254 11.52 -11.22 -32.00
#